data_f9d38d4d0a85411c56db24d72ea2d26b
#
_entry.id   f9d38d4d0a85411c56db24d72ea2d26b
#
_cell.length_a   1.000
_cell.length_b   1.000
_cell.length_c   1.000
_cell.angle_alpha   90.00
_cell.angle_beta   90.00
_cell.angle_gamma   90.00
#
_symmetry.space_group_name_H-M   'P 1'
#
loop_
_entity.id
_entity.type
_entity.pdbx_description
1 polymer ?
#
loop_
_entity_poly.entity_id
_entity_poly.type
_entity_poly.pdbx_seq_one_letter_code
_entity_poly.pdbx_strand_id
1 'polypeptide(L)' 'MNEDIEWLKCPHCGEKTRVKLMPDTELRKFPLFCRKCRMECVVDVKKFEVKVISKKVVDK' A
#
# COMPACT_ATOMS: atom_id res chain seq x y z
N MET A 1 -21.20 1.71 12.29
CA MET A 1 -20.80 1.43 11.81
C MET A 1 -20.01 2.02 11.11
N ASN A 2 -19.39 2.65 11.02
CA ASN A 2 -18.62 3.15 10.33
C ASN A 2 -17.37 2.97 10.55
N GLU A 3 -16.75 2.19 10.05
CA GLU A 3 -15.55 1.95 10.20
C GLU A 3 -14.81 2.67 9.28
N ASP A 4 -13.94 3.47 9.48
CA ASP A 4 -13.11 4.19 8.58
C ASP A 4 -11.95 3.30 8.21
N ILE A 5 -12.25 2.30 7.43
CA ILE A 5 -11.23 1.37 7.01
C ILE A 5 -11.05 1.51 5.53
N GLU A 6 -9.82 1.59 5.06
CA GLU A 6 -9.53 1.64 3.65
C GLU A 6 -8.52 0.59 3.29
N TRP A 7 -8.60 0.06 2.09
CA TRP A 7 -7.63 -0.92 1.64
C TRP A 7 -6.48 -0.20 0.97
N LEU A 8 -5.28 -0.61 1.29
CA LEU A 8 -4.10 -0.06 0.66
C LEU A 8 -4.09 -0.51 -0.79
N LYS A 9 -3.90 0.41 -1.70
CA LYS A 9 -3.92 0.09 -3.12
C LYS A 9 -2.53 0.21 -3.70
N CYS A 10 -2.27 -0.56 -4.73
CA CYS A 10 -1.01 -0.49 -5.43
C CYS A 10 -0.89 0.88 -6.09
N PRO A 11 0.18 1.62 -5.84
CA PRO A 11 0.33 2.94 -6.43
C PRO A 11 0.59 2.91 -7.94
N HIS A 12 0.85 1.74 -8.48
CA HIS A 12 1.11 1.63 -9.90
C HIS A 12 -0.15 1.25 -10.69
N CYS A 13 -0.84 0.23 -10.30
CA CYS A 13 -2.01 -0.22 -11.04
C CYS A 13 -3.32 0.07 -10.33
N GLY A 14 -3.28 0.48 -9.09
CA GLY A 14 -4.49 0.79 -8.34
C GLY A 14 -5.24 -0.42 -7.80
N GLU A 15 -4.63 -1.59 -7.87
CA GLU A 15 -5.30 -2.77 -7.42
C GLU A 15 -5.36 -2.82 -5.90
N LYS A 16 -6.50 -3.20 -5.34
CA LYS A 16 -6.63 -3.28 -3.92
C LYS A 16 -5.79 -4.40 -3.37
N THR A 17 -5.11 -4.19 -2.30
CA THR A 17 -4.33 -5.23 -1.64
C THR A 17 -5.11 -5.73 -0.44
N ARG A 18 -4.51 -6.59 0.33
CA ARG A 18 -5.18 -7.13 1.50
C ARG A 18 -4.76 -6.41 2.77
N VAL A 19 -4.17 -5.25 2.64
CA VAL A 19 -3.72 -4.49 3.79
C VAL A 19 -4.80 -3.50 4.14
N LYS A 20 -5.31 -3.56 5.35
CA LYS A 20 -6.32 -2.64 5.82
C LYS A 20 -5.68 -1.44 6.47
N LEU A 21 -6.20 -0.28 6.21
CA LEU A 21 -5.72 0.95 6.84
C LEU A 21 -6.81 1.53 7.70
N MET A 22 -6.45 1.96 8.87
CA MET A 22 -7.36 2.61 9.78
C MET A 22 -6.85 4.01 10.08
N PRO A 23 -7.67 4.86 10.66
CA PRO A 23 -7.25 6.25 10.87
C PRO A 23 -5.97 6.41 11.66
N ASP A 24 -5.71 5.50 12.57
CA ASP A 24 -4.50 5.61 13.37
C ASP A 24 -3.41 4.66 12.90
N THR A 25 -3.55 4.07 11.71
CA THR A 25 -2.54 3.17 11.20
C THR A 25 -1.37 3.97 10.68
N GLU A 26 -0.18 3.60 11.09
CA GLU A 26 1.02 4.24 10.60
C GLU A 26 1.95 3.16 10.13
N LEU A 27 2.42 3.24 8.91
CA LEU A 27 3.38 2.28 8.37
C LEU A 27 4.58 3.03 7.87
N ARG A 28 5.77 2.47 8.11
CA ARG A 28 6.98 3.09 7.65
C ARG A 28 7.78 2.10 6.85
N LYS A 29 8.17 2.44 5.67
CA LYS A 29 8.96 1.58 4.80
C LYS A 29 8.29 0.22 4.67
N PHE A 30 7.00 0.25 4.42
CA PHE A 30 6.23 -0.99 4.32
C PHE A 30 6.38 -1.56 2.92
N PRO A 31 6.86 -2.78 2.78
CA PRO A 31 7.01 -3.36 1.46
C PRO A 31 5.67 -3.87 0.96
N LEU A 32 5.22 -3.34 -0.13
CA LEU A 32 3.94 -3.69 -0.70
C LEU A 32 4.18 -4.37 -2.03
N PHE A 33 3.75 -5.59 -2.17
CA PHE A 33 3.95 -6.32 -3.41
C PHE A 33 2.61 -6.46 -4.12
N CYS A 34 2.56 -6.10 -5.37
CA CYS A 34 1.36 -6.23 -6.16
C CYS A 34 1.52 -7.40 -7.10
N ARG A 35 0.64 -8.39 -6.98
CA ARG A 35 0.73 -9.55 -7.82
C ARG A 35 0.28 -9.25 -9.22
N LYS A 36 -0.55 -8.25 -9.41
CA LYS A 36 -1.06 -7.95 -10.72
C LYS A 36 -0.01 -7.32 -11.60
N CYS A 37 0.71 -6.35 -11.11
CA CYS A 37 1.74 -5.69 -11.91
C CYS A 37 3.14 -6.16 -11.54
N ARG A 38 3.24 -7.05 -10.57
CA ARG A 38 4.51 -7.61 -10.14
C ARG A 38 5.52 -6.54 -9.77
N MET A 39 5.06 -5.55 -9.05
CA MET A 39 5.95 -4.50 -8.58
C MET A 39 5.97 -4.50 -7.07
N GLU A 40 7.14 -4.30 -6.52
CA GLU A 40 7.27 -4.18 -5.10
C GLU A 40 7.53 -2.72 -4.79
N CYS A 41 6.71 -2.12 -3.96
CA CYS A 41 6.85 -0.73 -3.61
C CYS A 41 7.06 -0.61 -2.13
N VAL A 42 7.91 0.29 -1.74
CA VAL A 42 8.08 0.58 -0.32
C VAL A 42 7.33 1.88 -0.09
N VAL A 43 6.37 1.85 0.81
CA VAL A 43 5.52 3.00 1.05
C VAL A 43 5.48 3.39 2.52
N ASP A 44 5.20 4.64 2.76
CA ASP A 44 4.92 5.13 4.10
C ASP A 44 3.45 5.46 4.11
N VAL A 45 2.75 5.09 5.17
CA VAL A 45 1.34 5.39 5.32
C VAL A 45 1.11 6.07 6.64
N LYS A 46 0.33 7.14 6.64
CA LYS A 46 -0.01 7.82 7.84
C LYS A 46 -1.35 8.49 7.64
N LYS A 47 -2.32 8.22 8.46
CA LYS A 47 -3.64 8.83 8.39
C LYS A 47 -4.21 8.70 6.98
N PHE A 48 -4.21 7.51 6.45
CA PHE A 48 -4.71 7.20 5.10
C PHE A 48 -3.88 7.83 3.98
N GLU A 49 -2.79 8.47 4.30
CA GLU A 49 -1.95 9.06 3.28
C GLU A 49 -0.87 8.08 2.89
N VAL A 50 -0.77 7.74 1.64
CA VAL A 50 0.20 6.77 1.16
C VAL A 50 1.28 7.51 0.40
N LYS A 51 2.53 7.33 0.79
CA LYS A 51 3.63 7.98 0.13
C LYS A 51 4.58 6.94 -0.39
N VAL A 52 4.84 6.92 -1.67
CA VAL A 52 5.72 5.92 -2.25
C VAL A 52 7.15 6.36 -2.08
N ILE A 53 7.97 5.52 -1.46
CA ILE A 53 9.35 5.80 -1.25
C ILE A 53 10.19 5.19 -2.35
N SER A 54 9.86 3.96 -2.74
CA SER A 54 10.66 3.29 -3.72
C SER A 54 9.81 2.29 -4.47
N LYS A 55 10.12 2.03 -5.72
CA LYS A 55 9.44 1.06 -6.53
C LYS A 55 10.46 0.14 -7.16
N LYS A 56 10.13 -1.13 -7.28
CA LYS A 56 11.05 -2.07 -7.84
C LYS A 56 10.26 -3.13 -8.57
N VAL A 57 10.64 -3.46 -9.78
CA VAL A 57 9.98 -4.48 -10.54
C VAL A 57 10.51 -5.84 -10.10
N VAL A 58 9.62 -6.71 -9.72
CA VAL A 58 10.01 -8.03 -9.30
C VAL A 58 9.76 -8.95 -10.44
N ASP A 59 10.84 -9.49 -11.05
CA ASP A 59 10.69 -10.32 -12.15
C ASP A 59 10.97 -11.70 -11.75
N LYS A 60 10.04 -12.56 -11.77
CA LYS A 60 10.31 -13.85 -11.35
C LYS A 60 9.73 -14.87 -12.23
#